data_dcb67e0662eb598a7bb1df7c7ecbceff
#
_entry.id   dcb67e0662eb598a7bb1df7c7ecbceff
#
_cell.length_a   1.000
_cell.length_b   1.000
_cell.length_c   1.000
_cell.angle_alpha   90.00
_cell.angle_beta   90.00
_cell.angle_gamma   90.00
#
_symmetry.space_group_name_H-M   'P 1'
#
loop_
_entity.id
_entity.type
_entity.pdbx_description
1 polymer ?
#
loop_
_entity_poly.entity_id
_entity_poly.type
_entity_poly.pdbx_seq_one_letter_code
_entity_poly.pdbx_strand_id
1 'polypeptide(L)'
;MKTNNQRLALRVIFLGGVGEIGKNMTALELGEDIMIIDCGSTFPGGDMPGVDLVIPDANYLIENRDKVRGIVLTHGHEDHIGGLPYILKDLKVPVYGTQLTIAILEAKLREAKVQANLNVVKPGGVVSLGKSFKVEFVNVSHSIAGSCALSINTPLGLIFHTGDFKVDFTPVKGNIIDLNRIAELGNEGVLLLMCESTNIERAGFSLSESAVGKSINAILQDNTESRVFITTFASNVHRLQQLVDLAEKYKRKVVFAGRSMLNIVDVALSIGEFRINKDIMVDVDDINKYADKELMIITTGSQGEPMSALSRIANDEFGKIQLHYNDLVIISASPIPGNERMVYNVINNLYRHGAKVIYESLAEVHASGHACREEIKLMHSLLKPKFFIPGHGEHRHLKKHADLAISMGMRPSNIIITDIGDVVEVSDRTFRCTERVRSGALLVDGLGVGEVGSLVLRDRKHLAQEGSVSTAVAIDMKSGEILGVDITSRGFAYTQDTDELLNQCKELVKNVLLGTDIKAQEDWNAVKQNIRKEVKNFIFRKTKRSPMIIIQILEV
;
A
#
# COMPACT_ATOMS: atom_id res chain seq x y z
N MET A 1 2.67 17.82 50.05
CA MET A 1 2.07 17.43 48.76
C MET A 1 2.79 18.20 47.66
N LYS A 2 3.71 17.56 46.92
CA LYS A 2 4.31 18.15 45.72
C LYS A 2 3.29 17.97 44.59
N THR A 3 2.57 19.03 44.27
CA THR A 3 1.80 19.10 43.04
C THR A 3 2.77 18.96 41.86
N ASN A 4 2.75 17.77 41.26
CA ASN A 4 3.45 17.50 40.03
C ASN A 4 2.74 18.33 38.94
N ASN A 5 3.19 19.57 38.74
CA ASN A 5 2.80 20.41 37.61
C ASN A 5 3.45 19.79 36.34
N GLN A 6 2.99 18.62 35.93
CA GLN A 6 3.27 18.16 34.58
C GLN A 6 2.63 19.17 33.64
N ARG A 7 3.47 20.02 33.03
CA ARG A 7 2.99 20.97 32.02
C ARG A 7 2.36 20.17 30.90
N LEU A 8 1.15 20.52 30.55
CA LEU A 8 0.43 19.92 29.44
C LEU A 8 1.29 20.03 28.19
N ALA A 9 1.63 18.93 27.55
CA ALA A 9 2.33 18.86 26.29
C ALA A 9 1.58 17.95 25.33
N LEU A 10 1.53 18.33 24.08
CA LEU A 10 1.02 17.46 23.01
C LEU A 10 2.08 16.42 22.70
N ARG A 11 1.69 15.16 22.64
CA ARG A 11 2.52 14.06 22.18
C ARG A 11 2.10 13.69 20.76
N VAL A 12 3.01 13.81 19.81
CA VAL A 12 2.84 13.37 18.42
C VAL A 12 3.57 12.05 18.28
N ILE A 13 2.86 11.00 17.90
CA ILE A 13 3.34 9.62 17.86
C ILE A 13 3.13 9.07 16.46
N PHE A 14 4.23 8.75 15.78
CA PHE A 14 4.17 8.18 14.43
C PHE A 14 4.17 6.65 14.52
N LEU A 15 3.06 6.03 14.15
CA LEU A 15 2.92 4.58 14.10
C LEU A 15 3.17 4.02 12.68
N GLY A 16 3.23 4.89 11.69
CA GLY A 16 3.57 4.60 10.29
C GLY A 16 3.69 5.86 9.46
N GLY A 17 4.16 5.75 8.21
CA GLY A 17 4.24 6.86 7.25
C GLY A 17 5.44 7.79 7.42
N VAL A 18 6.45 7.43 8.22
CA VAL A 18 7.72 8.16 8.35
C VAL A 18 8.89 7.21 8.12
N GLY A 19 9.88 7.65 7.32
CA GLY A 19 10.98 6.79 6.88
C GLY A 19 10.57 5.74 5.83
N GLU A 20 9.32 5.75 5.41
CA GLU A 20 8.71 4.85 4.43
C GLU A 20 7.59 5.54 3.66
N ILE A 21 7.09 4.91 2.59
CA ILE A 21 5.87 5.29 1.87
C ILE A 21 4.81 4.24 2.18
N GLY A 22 3.62 4.71 2.59
CA GLY A 22 2.50 3.85 2.99
C GLY A 22 2.36 3.67 4.49
N LYS A 23 1.38 2.86 4.93
CA LYS A 23 1.00 2.62 6.32
C LYS A 23 0.84 3.89 7.17
N ASN A 24 0.35 4.99 6.58
CA ASN A 24 0.24 6.26 7.30
C ASN A 24 -0.65 6.12 8.52
N MET A 25 -0.11 6.43 9.70
CA MET A 25 -0.84 6.43 10.96
C MET A 25 -0.13 7.29 11.98
N THR A 26 -0.79 8.35 12.42
CA THR A 26 -0.27 9.27 13.43
C THR A 26 -1.26 9.41 14.57
N ALA A 27 -0.81 9.30 15.81
CA ALA A 27 -1.61 9.60 16.99
C ALA A 27 -1.19 10.93 17.61
N LEU A 28 -2.17 11.74 17.98
CA LEU A 28 -2.01 12.95 18.76
C LEU A 28 -2.62 12.71 20.14
N GLU A 29 -1.81 12.78 21.20
CA GLU A 29 -2.26 12.61 22.57
C GLU A 29 -2.09 13.91 23.37
N LEU A 30 -3.18 14.35 24.00
CA LEU A 30 -3.17 15.52 24.86
C LEU A 30 -4.03 15.24 26.11
N GLY A 31 -3.37 15.05 27.24
CA GLY A 31 -4.01 14.67 28.50
C GLY A 31 -4.70 13.30 28.39
N GLU A 32 -6.03 13.28 28.55
CA GLU A 32 -6.84 12.06 28.49
C GLU A 32 -7.49 11.83 27.12
N ASP A 33 -7.12 12.58 26.10
CA ASP A 33 -7.67 12.45 24.76
C ASP A 33 -6.56 12.03 23.77
N ILE A 34 -6.85 11.01 22.97
CA ILE A 34 -6.05 10.58 21.82
C ILE A 34 -6.92 10.67 20.58
N MET A 35 -6.42 11.32 19.53
CA MET A 35 -6.99 11.25 18.20
C MET A 35 -6.02 10.57 17.24
N ILE A 36 -6.53 9.91 16.22
CA ILE A 36 -5.75 9.20 15.23
C ILE A 36 -5.98 9.87 13.87
N ILE A 37 -4.90 10.12 13.14
CA ILE A 37 -4.92 10.58 11.75
C ILE A 37 -4.53 9.40 10.89
N ASP A 38 -5.46 8.96 10.03
CA ASP A 38 -5.33 7.86 9.10
C ASP A 38 -5.00 6.50 9.77
N CYS A 39 -5.11 5.43 9.01
CA CYS A 39 -4.65 4.10 9.35
C CYS A 39 -4.50 3.30 8.05
N GLY A 40 -3.39 3.49 7.42
CA GLY A 40 -3.11 2.95 6.10
C GLY A 40 -2.51 1.57 6.10
N SER A 41 -2.20 1.12 4.91
CA SER A 41 -1.47 -0.12 4.65
C SER A 41 -0.38 0.11 3.61
N THR A 42 0.51 -0.86 3.44
CA THR A 42 1.45 -0.90 2.33
C THR A 42 1.56 -2.31 1.77
N PHE A 43 2.00 -2.44 0.53
CA PHE A 43 2.24 -3.73 -0.08
C PHE A 43 3.52 -4.36 0.47
N PRO A 44 3.56 -5.70 0.59
CA PRO A 44 4.77 -6.39 1.03
C PRO A 44 5.88 -6.24 0.00
N GLY A 45 7.11 -6.11 0.47
CA GLY A 45 8.30 -6.17 -0.38
C GLY A 45 8.54 -7.59 -0.94
N GLY A 46 9.41 -7.70 -1.94
CA GLY A 46 9.77 -9.00 -2.53
C GLY A 46 10.47 -9.97 -1.55
N ASP A 47 10.83 -9.50 -0.38
CA ASP A 47 11.40 -10.27 0.74
C ASP A 47 10.34 -10.87 1.68
N MET A 48 9.04 -10.62 1.42
CA MET A 48 7.89 -11.07 2.22
C MET A 48 6.97 -12.03 1.44
N PRO A 49 7.44 -13.21 1.00
CA PRO A 49 6.63 -14.11 0.18
C PRO A 49 5.38 -14.60 0.93
N GLY A 50 4.22 -14.51 0.26
CA GLY A 50 2.93 -14.94 0.77
C GLY A 50 2.30 -14.02 1.82
N VAL A 51 2.83 -12.82 2.02
CA VAL A 51 2.18 -11.74 2.77
C VAL A 51 1.29 -10.97 1.81
N ASP A 52 0.05 -10.71 2.20
CA ASP A 52 -0.91 -9.97 1.37
C ASP A 52 -0.78 -8.46 1.56
N LEU A 53 -0.56 -8.03 2.81
CA LEU A 53 -0.59 -6.62 3.19
C LEU A 53 0.25 -6.38 4.44
N VAL A 54 0.76 -5.16 4.61
CA VAL A 54 1.47 -4.72 5.81
C VAL A 54 0.73 -3.54 6.42
N ILE A 55 0.42 -3.60 7.72
CA ILE A 55 -0.29 -2.56 8.45
C ILE A 55 0.52 -2.06 9.66
N PRO A 56 0.22 -0.87 10.20
CA PRO A 56 0.86 -0.39 11.43
C PRO A 56 0.57 -1.29 12.64
N ASP A 57 1.52 -1.42 13.55
CA ASP A 57 1.25 -1.97 14.89
C ASP A 57 0.51 -0.93 15.74
N ALA A 58 -0.77 -1.17 15.99
CA ALA A 58 -1.64 -0.29 16.77
C ALA A 58 -1.73 -0.68 18.25
N ASN A 59 -0.87 -1.56 18.77
CA ASN A 59 -0.95 -2.02 20.16
C ASN A 59 -0.94 -0.86 21.17
N TYR A 60 -0.15 0.19 20.93
CA TYR A 60 -0.17 1.39 21.76
C TYR A 60 -1.57 1.99 21.90
N LEU A 61 -2.33 2.05 20.81
CA LEU A 61 -3.69 2.60 20.80
C LEU A 61 -4.71 1.64 21.45
N ILE A 62 -4.53 0.33 21.27
CA ILE A 62 -5.38 -0.70 21.87
C ILE A 62 -5.20 -0.71 23.40
N GLU A 63 -3.96 -0.58 23.88
CA GLU A 63 -3.64 -0.47 25.31
C GLU A 63 -4.19 0.82 25.94
N ASN A 64 -4.32 1.90 25.16
CA ASN A 64 -4.85 3.19 25.59
C ASN A 64 -6.27 3.48 25.04
N ARG A 65 -7.02 2.45 24.64
CA ARG A 65 -8.31 2.59 23.94
C ARG A 65 -9.33 3.48 24.67
N ASP A 66 -9.29 3.53 25.99
CA ASP A 66 -10.21 4.34 26.81
C ASP A 66 -9.98 5.85 26.62
N LYS A 67 -8.80 6.25 26.13
CA LYS A 67 -8.45 7.63 25.78
C LYS A 67 -8.70 7.95 24.31
N VAL A 68 -8.83 6.96 23.41
CA VAL A 68 -9.01 7.20 21.98
C VAL A 68 -10.42 7.73 21.70
N ARG A 69 -10.48 8.93 21.12
CA ARG A 69 -11.74 9.66 20.84
C ARG A 69 -12.26 9.44 19.42
N GLY A 70 -11.40 9.07 18.49
CA GLY A 70 -11.78 8.80 17.10
C GLY A 70 -10.63 8.82 16.14
N ILE A 71 -10.94 8.46 14.90
CA ILE A 71 -10.04 8.45 13.76
C ILE A 71 -10.52 9.48 12.75
N VAL A 72 -9.62 10.30 12.23
CA VAL A 72 -9.88 11.30 11.19
C VAL A 72 -9.11 10.92 9.94
N LEU A 73 -9.79 10.82 8.81
CA LEU A 73 -9.21 10.39 7.55
C LEU A 73 -8.98 11.58 6.63
N THR A 74 -7.77 11.71 6.13
CA THR A 74 -7.39 12.74 5.16
C THR A 74 -8.01 12.47 3.80
N HIS A 75 -7.93 11.22 3.32
CA HIS A 75 -8.49 10.77 2.04
C HIS A 75 -8.58 9.24 1.95
N GLY A 76 -9.08 8.71 0.84
CA GLY A 76 -9.46 7.30 0.67
C GLY A 76 -8.44 6.39 -0.01
N HIS A 77 -7.15 6.73 -0.09
CA HIS A 77 -6.13 5.83 -0.61
C HIS A 77 -5.79 4.70 0.38
N GLU A 78 -5.29 3.58 -0.14
CA GLU A 78 -4.96 2.39 0.64
C GLU A 78 -3.95 2.65 1.75
N ASP A 79 -2.97 3.45 1.47
CA ASP A 79 -1.91 3.82 2.42
C ASP A 79 -2.38 4.80 3.51
N HIS A 80 -3.68 5.19 3.48
CA HIS A 80 -4.35 5.98 4.52
C HIS A 80 -5.53 5.27 5.17
N ILE A 81 -6.19 4.31 4.50
CA ILE A 81 -7.36 3.61 5.06
C ILE A 81 -7.25 2.10 5.10
N GLY A 82 -6.23 1.52 4.42
CA GLY A 82 -6.14 0.06 4.22
C GLY A 82 -5.94 -0.77 5.48
N GLY A 83 -5.43 -0.17 6.57
CA GLY A 83 -5.29 -0.83 7.88
C GLY A 83 -6.57 -0.87 8.71
N LEU A 84 -7.54 -0.01 8.42
CA LEU A 84 -8.77 0.15 9.23
C LEU A 84 -9.59 -1.14 9.37
N PRO A 85 -9.80 -1.99 8.33
CA PRO A 85 -10.55 -3.23 8.49
C PRO A 85 -9.98 -4.20 9.52
N TYR A 86 -8.70 -4.07 9.84
CA TYR A 86 -8.02 -4.91 10.82
C TYR A 86 -8.08 -4.30 12.23
N ILE A 87 -7.80 -3.01 12.34
CA ILE A 87 -7.68 -2.31 13.62
C ILE A 87 -9.04 -2.02 14.26
N LEU A 88 -10.09 -1.74 13.46
CA LEU A 88 -11.43 -1.47 13.96
C LEU A 88 -12.12 -2.70 14.57
N LYS A 89 -11.56 -3.89 14.46
CA LYS A 89 -12.02 -5.07 15.20
C LYS A 89 -11.82 -4.89 16.72
N ASP A 90 -10.68 -4.30 17.08
CA ASP A 90 -10.25 -4.12 18.48
C ASP A 90 -10.49 -2.70 18.99
N LEU A 91 -10.44 -1.69 18.11
CA LEU A 91 -10.59 -0.28 18.41
C LEU A 91 -11.95 0.24 17.92
N LYS A 92 -12.98 0.19 18.79
CA LYS A 92 -14.35 0.58 18.47
C LYS A 92 -14.58 2.09 18.72
N VAL A 93 -14.07 2.92 17.81
CA VAL A 93 -14.18 4.38 17.90
C VAL A 93 -14.84 4.96 16.64
N PRO A 94 -15.42 6.18 16.70
CA PRO A 94 -15.96 6.84 15.53
C PRO A 94 -14.85 7.18 14.52
N VAL A 95 -15.17 7.04 13.22
CA VAL A 95 -14.30 7.37 12.10
C VAL A 95 -14.95 8.51 11.32
N TYR A 96 -14.18 9.54 11.00
CA TYR A 96 -14.61 10.73 10.28
C TYR A 96 -13.81 10.88 8.99
N GLY A 97 -14.48 11.17 7.89
CA GLY A 97 -13.85 11.40 6.60
C GLY A 97 -14.83 12.01 5.60
N THR A 98 -14.33 12.37 4.42
CA THR A 98 -15.18 12.90 3.34
C THR A 98 -16.01 11.79 2.70
N GLN A 99 -17.03 12.18 1.93
CA GLN A 99 -18.04 11.26 1.41
C GLN A 99 -17.46 10.07 0.64
N LEU A 100 -16.53 10.33 -0.31
CA LEU A 100 -15.91 9.25 -1.08
C LEU A 100 -15.00 8.37 -0.21
N THR A 101 -14.22 8.98 0.69
CA THR A 101 -13.35 8.26 1.64
C THR A 101 -14.16 7.29 2.50
N ILE A 102 -15.26 7.78 3.08
CA ILE A 102 -16.16 6.94 3.91
C ILE A 102 -16.84 5.86 3.07
N ALA A 103 -17.29 6.15 1.87
CA ALA A 103 -17.94 5.16 1.00
C ALA A 103 -16.97 4.03 0.58
N ILE A 104 -15.72 4.36 0.26
CA ILE A 104 -14.68 3.35 -0.04
C ILE A 104 -14.40 2.50 1.22
N LEU A 105 -14.24 3.15 2.38
CA LEU A 105 -14.00 2.43 3.63
C LEU A 105 -15.19 1.52 3.98
N GLU A 106 -16.43 1.98 3.82
CA GLU A 106 -17.63 1.18 4.07
C GLU A 106 -17.66 -0.09 3.22
N ALA A 107 -17.32 0.03 1.92
CA ALA A 107 -17.22 -1.13 1.03
C ALA A 107 -16.17 -2.15 1.52
N LYS A 108 -14.99 -1.68 1.95
CA LYS A 108 -13.93 -2.53 2.51
C LYS A 108 -14.34 -3.20 3.82
N LEU A 109 -14.97 -2.46 4.71
CA LEU A 109 -15.45 -3.00 6.00
C LEU A 109 -16.54 -4.06 5.79
N ARG A 110 -17.42 -3.86 4.80
CA ARG A 110 -18.44 -4.84 4.41
C ARG A 110 -17.80 -6.14 3.92
N GLU A 111 -16.77 -6.06 3.08
CA GLU A 111 -16.00 -7.22 2.60
C GLU A 111 -15.31 -7.94 3.76
N ALA A 112 -14.70 -7.18 4.68
CA ALA A 112 -14.04 -7.69 5.89
C ALA A 112 -15.02 -8.13 7.00
N LYS A 113 -16.34 -7.90 6.84
CA LYS A 113 -17.40 -8.16 7.84
C LYS A 113 -17.17 -7.44 9.18
N VAL A 114 -16.64 -6.22 9.11
CA VAL A 114 -16.39 -5.35 10.27
C VAL A 114 -17.43 -4.25 10.31
N GLN A 115 -17.99 -3.99 11.50
CA GLN A 115 -18.90 -2.88 11.74
C GLN A 115 -18.15 -1.72 12.39
N ALA A 116 -18.39 -0.49 11.93
CA ALA A 116 -17.78 0.71 12.47
C ALA A 116 -18.77 1.89 12.47
N ASN A 117 -18.54 2.86 13.35
CA ASN A 117 -19.28 4.10 13.38
C ASN A 117 -18.65 5.10 12.40
N LEU A 118 -19.18 5.17 11.18
CA LEU A 118 -18.69 6.00 10.09
C LEU A 118 -19.46 7.32 10.02
N ASN A 119 -18.73 8.44 9.92
CA ASN A 119 -19.30 9.78 9.92
C ASN A 119 -18.75 10.58 8.72
N VAL A 120 -19.63 11.03 7.86
CA VAL A 120 -19.27 11.86 6.70
C VAL A 120 -19.14 13.32 7.13
N VAL A 121 -18.00 13.93 6.77
CA VAL A 121 -17.71 15.36 6.98
C VAL A 121 -17.49 16.01 5.62
N LYS A 122 -18.08 17.19 5.41
CA LYS A 122 -17.81 17.98 4.18
C LYS A 122 -16.52 18.78 4.36
N PRO A 123 -15.78 19.08 3.26
CA PRO A 123 -14.73 20.10 3.32
C PRO A 123 -15.25 21.41 3.94
N GLY A 124 -14.47 22.03 4.84
CA GLY A 124 -14.87 23.14 5.70
C GLY A 124 -15.61 22.70 6.97
N GLY A 125 -16.02 21.43 7.07
CA GLY A 125 -16.67 20.90 8.28
C GLY A 125 -15.69 20.74 9.44
N VAL A 126 -16.24 20.81 10.65
CA VAL A 126 -15.47 20.74 11.89
C VAL A 126 -16.03 19.64 12.80
N VAL A 127 -15.14 18.83 13.35
CA VAL A 127 -15.48 17.81 14.35
C VAL A 127 -14.71 18.01 15.64
N SER A 128 -15.31 17.64 16.77
CA SER A 128 -14.67 17.69 18.08
C SER A 128 -14.39 16.28 18.58
N LEU A 129 -13.15 16.01 18.97
CA LEU A 129 -12.70 14.73 19.50
C LEU A 129 -12.21 14.92 20.95
N GLY A 130 -12.97 14.38 21.89
CA GLY A 130 -12.76 14.64 23.30
C GLY A 130 -12.95 16.13 23.65
N LYS A 131 -12.16 16.60 24.61
CA LYS A 131 -12.11 18.01 25.03
C LYS A 131 -10.93 18.76 24.44
N SER A 132 -9.96 18.02 23.87
CA SER A 132 -8.65 18.54 23.52
C SER A 132 -8.48 18.86 22.03
N PHE A 133 -9.31 18.29 21.14
CA PHE A 133 -9.13 18.42 19.70
C PHE A 133 -10.38 18.93 19.00
N LYS A 134 -10.22 19.99 18.20
CA LYS A 134 -11.24 20.49 17.28
C LYS A 134 -10.62 20.49 15.89
N VAL A 135 -11.12 19.64 14.99
CA VAL A 135 -10.54 19.34 13.68
C VAL A 135 -11.39 19.90 12.57
N GLU A 136 -10.82 20.78 11.76
CA GLU A 136 -11.42 21.31 10.53
C GLU A 136 -10.81 20.59 9.32
N PHE A 137 -11.66 20.16 8.39
CA PHE A 137 -11.29 19.53 7.12
C PHE A 137 -11.08 20.59 6.06
N VAL A 138 -9.83 20.94 5.77
CA VAL A 138 -9.48 21.96 4.78
C VAL A 138 -9.32 21.31 3.41
N ASN A 139 -10.09 21.78 2.41
CA ASN A 139 -10.03 21.20 1.06
C ASN A 139 -8.65 21.31 0.43
N VAL A 140 -8.10 20.20 -0.06
CA VAL A 140 -6.89 20.15 -0.88
C VAL A 140 -7.15 19.39 -2.18
N SER A 141 -6.30 19.60 -3.18
CA SER A 141 -6.31 18.82 -4.41
C SER A 141 -5.37 17.62 -4.26
N HIS A 142 -5.81 16.46 -4.73
CA HIS A 142 -5.00 15.24 -4.79
C HIS A 142 -5.49 14.38 -5.97
N SER A 143 -4.95 13.16 -6.13
CA SER A 143 -5.38 12.21 -7.18
C SER A 143 -6.70 11.49 -6.87
N ILE A 144 -7.26 11.67 -5.68
CA ILE A 144 -8.57 11.14 -5.29
C ILE A 144 -9.48 12.28 -4.82
N ALA A 145 -10.76 12.19 -5.15
CA ALA A 145 -11.73 13.21 -4.78
C ALA A 145 -11.97 13.27 -3.26
N GLY A 146 -12.20 14.49 -2.76
CA GLY A 146 -12.52 14.73 -1.35
C GLY A 146 -11.33 14.66 -0.39
N SER A 147 -10.10 14.82 -0.89
CA SER A 147 -8.92 14.92 -0.05
C SER A 147 -8.94 16.21 0.78
N CYS A 148 -8.53 16.11 2.04
CA CYS A 148 -8.47 17.23 2.97
C CYS A 148 -7.15 17.23 3.75
N ALA A 149 -6.61 18.43 3.95
CA ALA A 149 -5.72 18.72 5.06
C ALA A 149 -6.54 18.87 6.35
N LEU A 150 -5.89 18.70 7.49
CA LEU A 150 -6.50 18.82 8.81
C LEU A 150 -5.92 19.99 9.57
N SER A 151 -6.77 20.96 9.91
CA SER A 151 -6.46 22.04 10.85
C SER A 151 -6.96 21.62 12.24
N ILE A 152 -6.04 21.34 13.15
CA ILE A 152 -6.32 20.74 14.46
C ILE A 152 -6.06 21.76 15.54
N ASN A 153 -7.12 22.36 16.06
CA ASN A 153 -7.05 23.28 17.16
C ASN A 153 -6.95 22.55 18.50
N THR A 154 -5.95 22.92 19.29
CA THR A 154 -5.72 22.39 20.64
C THR A 154 -5.53 23.53 21.63
N PRO A 155 -5.64 23.30 22.95
CA PRO A 155 -5.30 24.29 23.97
C PRO A 155 -3.85 24.82 23.92
N LEU A 156 -2.96 24.12 23.20
CA LEU A 156 -1.54 24.48 23.06
C LEU A 156 -1.25 25.27 21.79
N GLY A 157 -2.16 25.28 20.83
CA GLY A 157 -2.03 25.95 19.54
C GLY A 157 -2.54 25.11 18.39
N LEU A 158 -2.46 25.69 17.20
CA LEU A 158 -2.91 25.10 15.95
C LEU A 158 -1.85 24.14 15.38
N ILE A 159 -2.28 22.91 15.04
CA ILE A 159 -1.49 21.94 14.31
C ILE A 159 -2.10 21.83 12.91
N PHE A 160 -1.26 21.81 11.89
CA PHE A 160 -1.68 21.59 10.51
C PHE A 160 -1.06 20.32 9.95
N HIS A 161 -1.89 19.37 9.54
CA HIS A 161 -1.49 18.15 8.84
C HIS A 161 -1.97 18.26 7.40
N THR A 162 -1.03 18.26 6.44
CA THR A 162 -1.40 18.49 5.02
C THR A 162 -2.24 17.38 4.43
N GLY A 163 -2.20 16.16 4.98
CA GLY A 163 -2.54 14.99 4.19
C GLY A 163 -1.66 14.96 2.94
N ASP A 164 -2.11 14.26 1.92
CA ASP A 164 -1.49 14.27 0.61
C ASP A 164 -2.13 15.37 -0.23
N PHE A 165 -1.32 16.19 -0.88
CA PHE A 165 -1.82 17.32 -1.62
C PHE A 165 -0.99 17.66 -2.86
N LYS A 166 -1.59 18.39 -3.76
CA LYS A 166 -0.94 19.17 -4.83
C LYS A 166 -1.64 20.52 -5.00
N VAL A 167 -1.03 21.42 -5.73
CA VAL A 167 -1.65 22.70 -6.10
C VAL A 167 -2.12 22.64 -7.55
N ASP A 168 -3.37 22.26 -7.75
CA ASP A 168 -4.00 22.21 -9.07
C ASP A 168 -5.01 23.35 -9.22
N PHE A 169 -4.71 24.34 -10.06
CA PHE A 169 -5.58 25.49 -10.32
C PHE A 169 -6.65 25.21 -11.38
N THR A 170 -6.56 24.09 -12.08
CA THR A 170 -7.48 23.68 -13.14
C THR A 170 -7.92 22.23 -12.97
N PRO A 171 -8.47 21.86 -11.77
CA PRO A 171 -8.94 20.51 -11.54
C PRO A 171 -10.09 20.17 -12.51
N VAL A 172 -10.27 18.89 -12.80
CA VAL A 172 -11.34 18.41 -13.69
C VAL A 172 -12.72 18.64 -13.08
N LYS A 173 -12.82 18.37 -11.79
CA LYS A 173 -14.05 18.46 -10.99
C LYS A 173 -13.71 18.82 -9.54
N GLY A 174 -14.67 19.36 -8.82
CA GLY A 174 -14.49 19.75 -7.43
C GLY A 174 -13.88 21.14 -7.26
N ASN A 175 -13.50 21.44 -6.03
CA ASN A 175 -12.91 22.73 -5.68
C ASN A 175 -11.40 22.69 -5.83
N ILE A 176 -10.79 23.83 -6.17
CA ILE A 176 -9.35 24.02 -6.05
C ILE A 176 -8.93 23.96 -4.58
N ILE A 177 -7.65 23.72 -4.32
CA ILE A 177 -7.09 23.79 -2.98
C ILE A 177 -7.45 25.12 -2.31
N ASP A 178 -7.87 25.09 -1.06
CA ASP A 178 -8.31 26.30 -0.33
C ASP A 178 -7.11 27.06 0.25
N LEU A 179 -6.33 27.68 -0.65
CA LEU A 179 -5.17 28.49 -0.28
C LEU A 179 -5.56 29.68 0.59
N ASN A 180 -6.78 30.22 0.44
CA ASN A 180 -7.25 31.33 1.26
C ASN A 180 -7.39 30.91 2.73
N ARG A 181 -8.06 29.77 2.98
CA ARG A 181 -8.21 29.23 4.35
C ARG A 181 -6.84 28.85 4.93
N ILE A 182 -5.96 28.26 4.14
CA ILE A 182 -4.59 27.92 4.56
C ILE A 182 -3.82 29.18 4.96
N ALA A 183 -3.93 30.28 4.19
CA ALA A 183 -3.29 31.55 4.54
C ALA A 183 -3.88 32.20 5.80
N GLU A 184 -5.22 32.14 5.99
CA GLU A 184 -5.88 32.59 7.23
C GLU A 184 -5.33 31.85 8.45
N LEU A 185 -5.26 30.51 8.39
CA LEU A 185 -4.70 29.66 9.46
C LEU A 185 -3.24 30.02 9.76
N GLY A 186 -2.44 30.31 8.71
CA GLY A 186 -1.08 30.80 8.87
C GLY A 186 -1.01 32.14 9.60
N ASN A 187 -1.98 33.05 9.38
CA ASN A 187 -2.07 34.33 10.09
C ASN A 187 -2.58 34.17 11.54
N GLU A 188 -3.42 33.16 11.81
CA GLU A 188 -3.82 32.79 13.18
C GLU A 188 -2.61 32.26 13.99
N GLY A 189 -1.62 31.67 13.31
CA GLY A 189 -0.37 31.15 13.88
C GLY A 189 -0.37 29.63 14.03
N VAL A 190 0.49 28.95 13.28
CA VAL A 190 0.65 27.50 13.30
C VAL A 190 1.76 27.09 14.25
N LEU A 191 1.41 26.33 15.29
CA LEU A 191 2.37 25.77 16.24
C LEU A 191 3.22 24.68 15.60
N LEU A 192 2.58 23.73 14.91
CA LEU A 192 3.23 22.58 14.28
C LEU A 192 2.65 22.34 12.88
N LEU A 193 3.54 22.19 11.92
CA LEU A 193 3.23 21.67 10.59
C LEU A 193 3.71 20.21 10.49
N MET A 194 2.83 19.30 10.09
CA MET A 194 3.15 17.97 9.59
C MET A 194 2.83 17.95 8.09
N CYS A 195 3.83 17.75 7.24
CA CYS A 195 3.68 17.90 5.80
C CYS A 195 4.27 16.70 5.06
N GLU A 196 3.56 16.23 4.02
CA GLU A 196 4.03 15.17 3.13
C GLU A 196 5.35 15.55 2.44
N SER A 197 6.12 14.53 2.04
CA SER A 197 7.44 14.70 1.44
C SER A 197 7.65 13.89 0.15
N THR A 198 6.62 13.21 -0.33
CA THR A 198 6.71 12.18 -1.38
C THR A 198 7.43 12.67 -2.63
N ASN A 199 7.12 13.85 -3.13
CA ASN A 199 7.72 14.43 -4.34
C ASN A 199 8.70 15.58 -4.09
N ILE A 200 9.28 15.69 -2.91
CA ILE A 200 10.24 16.76 -2.55
C ILE A 200 11.45 16.83 -3.51
N GLU A 201 11.81 15.72 -4.14
CA GLU A 201 12.91 15.65 -5.10
C GLU A 201 12.55 16.24 -6.46
N ARG A 202 11.26 16.32 -6.80
CA ARG A 202 10.78 16.87 -8.07
C ARG A 202 10.74 18.40 -8.00
N ALA A 203 11.41 19.04 -8.96
CA ALA A 203 11.39 20.51 -9.09
C ALA A 203 10.06 20.99 -9.70
N GLY A 204 9.73 22.26 -9.48
CA GLY A 204 8.55 22.90 -10.09
C GLY A 204 7.24 22.52 -9.40
N PHE A 205 6.18 22.54 -10.19
CA PHE A 205 4.81 22.20 -9.81
C PHE A 205 4.38 20.87 -10.43
N SER A 206 3.44 20.19 -9.81
CA SER A 206 2.78 19.01 -10.37
C SER A 206 1.91 19.39 -11.59
N LEU A 207 1.76 18.44 -12.53
CA LEU A 207 0.91 18.63 -13.69
C LEU A 207 -0.57 18.66 -13.27
N SER A 208 -1.39 19.50 -13.92
CA SER A 208 -2.83 19.50 -13.71
C SER A 208 -3.50 18.26 -14.31
N GLU A 209 -4.53 17.74 -13.65
CA GLU A 209 -5.37 16.66 -14.19
C GLU A 209 -6.04 17.04 -15.52
N SER A 210 -6.40 18.30 -15.72
CA SER A 210 -6.97 18.75 -16.98
C SER A 210 -5.98 18.69 -18.15
N ALA A 211 -4.67 18.83 -17.92
CA ALA A 211 -3.64 18.67 -18.95
C ALA A 211 -3.57 17.22 -19.43
N VAL A 212 -3.65 16.25 -18.50
CA VAL A 212 -3.71 14.81 -18.84
C VAL A 212 -4.89 14.51 -19.76
N GLY A 213 -6.09 15.03 -19.43
CA GLY A 213 -7.27 14.85 -20.28
C GLY A 213 -7.09 15.42 -21.69
N LYS A 214 -6.43 16.59 -21.84
CA LYS A 214 -6.11 17.16 -23.14
C LYS A 214 -5.13 16.30 -23.93
N SER A 215 -4.10 15.78 -23.28
CA SER A 215 -3.12 14.89 -23.91
C SER A 215 -3.77 13.60 -24.39
N ILE A 216 -4.57 12.94 -23.54
CA ILE A 216 -5.30 11.72 -23.92
C ILE A 216 -6.28 12.01 -25.08
N ASN A 217 -6.97 13.15 -25.06
CA ASN A 217 -7.85 13.55 -26.16
C ASN A 217 -7.09 13.68 -27.49
N ALA A 218 -5.90 14.28 -27.52
CA ALA A 218 -5.08 14.37 -28.72
C ALA A 218 -4.65 12.98 -29.21
N ILE A 219 -4.22 12.11 -28.32
CA ILE A 219 -3.85 10.73 -28.65
C ILE A 219 -5.03 9.97 -29.27
N LEU A 220 -6.23 10.11 -28.72
CA LEU A 220 -7.44 9.46 -29.26
C LEU A 220 -7.83 9.99 -30.62
N GLN A 221 -7.65 11.30 -30.88
CA GLN A 221 -7.91 11.94 -32.16
C GLN A 221 -7.04 11.36 -33.29
N ASP A 222 -5.78 11.01 -32.97
CA ASP A 222 -4.83 10.43 -33.93
C ASP A 222 -4.98 8.91 -34.09
N ASN A 223 -5.82 8.25 -33.26
CA ASN A 223 -5.96 6.80 -33.24
C ASN A 223 -7.44 6.36 -33.24
N THR A 224 -8.22 6.86 -34.18
CA THR A 224 -9.67 6.62 -34.27
C THR A 224 -10.05 5.18 -34.59
N GLU A 225 -9.23 4.45 -35.33
CA GLU A 225 -9.51 3.07 -35.77
C GLU A 225 -9.00 2.00 -34.79
N SER A 226 -8.15 2.35 -33.82
CA SER A 226 -7.61 1.39 -32.84
C SER A 226 -8.61 1.11 -31.73
N ARG A 227 -8.62 -0.11 -31.21
CA ARG A 227 -9.18 -0.42 -29.91
C ARG A 227 -8.27 0.20 -28.84
N VAL A 228 -8.86 0.80 -27.82
CA VAL A 228 -8.13 1.60 -26.83
C VAL A 228 -8.17 0.93 -25.45
N PHE A 229 -7.01 0.75 -24.86
CA PHE A 229 -6.85 0.37 -23.46
C PHE A 229 -6.25 1.54 -22.69
N ILE A 230 -6.82 1.88 -21.55
CA ILE A 230 -6.27 2.91 -20.66
C ILE A 230 -6.17 2.30 -19.26
N THR A 231 -4.94 2.23 -18.73
CA THR A 231 -4.75 1.79 -17.34
C THR A 231 -4.45 3.00 -16.46
N THR A 232 -5.14 3.05 -15.33
CA THR A 232 -4.99 4.11 -14.33
C THR A 232 -5.30 3.58 -12.93
N PHE A 233 -5.00 4.37 -11.90
CA PHE A 233 -5.45 4.06 -10.55
C PHE A 233 -6.97 4.12 -10.47
N ALA A 234 -7.58 3.06 -9.95
CA ALA A 234 -9.04 3.00 -9.81
C ALA A 234 -9.61 4.11 -8.91
N SER A 235 -8.84 4.53 -7.90
CA SER A 235 -9.21 5.61 -6.97
C SER A 235 -9.30 6.99 -7.61
N ASN A 236 -8.67 7.21 -8.80
CA ASN A 236 -8.74 8.50 -9.49
C ASN A 236 -10.05 8.64 -10.27
N VAL A 237 -11.15 8.81 -9.53
CA VAL A 237 -12.51 8.91 -10.07
C VAL A 237 -12.67 10.07 -11.07
N HIS A 238 -11.96 11.17 -10.85
CA HIS A 238 -12.01 12.31 -11.77
C HIS A 238 -11.35 12.00 -13.11
N ARG A 239 -10.26 11.24 -13.15
CA ARG A 239 -9.67 10.73 -14.39
C ARG A 239 -10.59 9.73 -15.08
N LEU A 240 -11.22 8.82 -14.31
CA LEU A 240 -12.23 7.92 -14.88
C LEU A 240 -13.38 8.71 -15.54
N GLN A 241 -13.84 9.80 -14.93
CA GLN A 241 -14.85 10.66 -15.53
C GLN A 241 -14.37 11.28 -16.83
N GLN A 242 -13.15 11.82 -16.89
CA GLN A 242 -12.58 12.34 -18.14
C GLN A 242 -12.53 11.27 -19.24
N LEU A 243 -12.13 10.04 -18.89
CA LEU A 243 -12.04 8.94 -19.85
C LEU A 243 -13.42 8.58 -20.41
N VAL A 244 -14.44 8.54 -19.54
CA VAL A 244 -15.83 8.31 -19.97
C VAL A 244 -16.34 9.43 -20.86
N ASP A 245 -16.10 10.70 -20.49
CA ASP A 245 -16.50 11.86 -21.31
C ASP A 245 -15.82 11.83 -22.70
N LEU A 246 -14.55 11.39 -22.76
CA LEU A 246 -13.84 11.17 -24.02
C LEU A 246 -14.41 9.99 -24.81
N ALA A 247 -14.79 8.90 -24.15
CA ALA A 247 -15.43 7.76 -24.81
C ALA A 247 -16.76 8.19 -25.46
N GLU A 248 -17.58 8.97 -24.76
CA GLU A 248 -18.82 9.53 -25.31
C GLU A 248 -18.54 10.44 -26.53
N LYS A 249 -17.55 11.34 -26.42
CA LYS A 249 -17.13 12.22 -27.50
C LYS A 249 -16.75 11.47 -28.77
N TYR A 250 -15.99 10.36 -28.62
CA TYR A 250 -15.53 9.53 -29.73
C TYR A 250 -16.47 8.37 -30.06
N LYS A 251 -17.68 8.36 -29.48
CA LYS A 251 -18.72 7.32 -29.68
C LYS A 251 -18.22 5.91 -29.40
N ARG A 252 -17.38 5.75 -28.36
CA ARG A 252 -16.83 4.48 -27.94
C ARG A 252 -17.64 3.89 -26.78
N LYS A 253 -17.76 2.57 -26.76
CA LYS A 253 -18.28 1.80 -25.62
C LYS A 253 -17.18 1.67 -24.57
N VAL A 254 -17.55 1.73 -23.31
CA VAL A 254 -16.62 1.64 -22.17
C VAL A 254 -16.75 0.29 -21.50
N VAL A 255 -15.64 -0.40 -21.34
CA VAL A 255 -15.53 -1.66 -20.57
C VAL A 255 -14.58 -1.40 -19.39
N PHE A 256 -15.05 -1.67 -18.18
CA PHE A 256 -14.20 -1.66 -17.00
C PHE A 256 -13.66 -3.06 -16.72
N ALA A 257 -12.33 -3.21 -16.59
CA ALA A 257 -11.67 -4.48 -16.34
C ALA A 257 -10.79 -4.43 -15.07
N GLY A 258 -11.02 -5.37 -14.17
CA GLY A 258 -10.35 -5.48 -12.88
C GLY A 258 -11.31 -5.26 -11.71
N ARG A 259 -11.20 -6.12 -10.67
CA ARG A 259 -12.13 -6.13 -9.53
C ARG A 259 -12.14 -4.79 -8.78
N SER A 260 -10.97 -4.25 -8.46
CA SER A 260 -10.88 -2.97 -7.75
C SER A 260 -11.43 -1.80 -8.58
N MET A 261 -11.29 -1.83 -9.92
CA MET A 261 -11.89 -0.83 -10.82
C MET A 261 -13.40 -0.86 -10.71
N LEU A 262 -14.02 -2.04 -10.84
CA LEU A 262 -15.47 -2.21 -10.73
C LEU A 262 -15.98 -1.76 -9.37
N ASN A 263 -15.33 -2.17 -8.28
CA ASN A 263 -15.72 -1.78 -6.92
C ASN A 263 -15.72 -0.25 -6.73
N ILE A 264 -14.68 0.44 -7.19
CA ILE A 264 -14.60 1.90 -7.06
C ILE A 264 -15.63 2.60 -7.95
N VAL A 265 -15.85 2.12 -9.18
CA VAL A 265 -16.88 2.65 -10.08
C VAL A 265 -18.26 2.53 -9.43
N ASP A 266 -18.60 1.36 -8.87
CA ASP A 266 -19.88 1.14 -8.19
C ASP A 266 -20.04 2.06 -6.97
N VAL A 267 -19.01 2.20 -6.14
CA VAL A 267 -19.01 3.12 -4.99
C VAL A 267 -19.23 4.56 -5.46
N ALA A 268 -18.45 5.02 -6.45
CA ALA A 268 -18.52 6.40 -6.93
C ALA A 268 -19.87 6.71 -7.61
N LEU A 269 -20.46 5.74 -8.33
CA LEU A 269 -21.81 5.85 -8.89
C LEU A 269 -22.87 5.97 -7.78
N SER A 270 -22.75 5.16 -6.73
CA SER A 270 -23.75 5.13 -5.63
C SER A 270 -23.87 6.45 -4.88
N ILE A 271 -22.77 7.22 -4.80
CA ILE A 271 -22.73 8.51 -4.12
C ILE A 271 -22.84 9.72 -5.08
N GLY A 272 -22.96 9.47 -6.41
CA GLY A 272 -23.08 10.52 -7.42
C GLY A 272 -21.78 11.25 -7.75
N GLU A 273 -20.61 10.72 -7.32
CA GLU A 273 -19.30 11.30 -7.63
C GLU A 273 -18.84 10.96 -9.04
N PHE A 274 -19.32 9.87 -9.61
CA PHE A 274 -19.09 9.41 -10.97
C PHE A 274 -20.40 9.25 -11.73
N ARG A 275 -20.39 9.53 -13.06
CA ARG A 275 -21.56 9.40 -13.94
C ARG A 275 -21.15 8.76 -15.24
N ILE A 276 -21.95 7.86 -15.73
CA ILE A 276 -21.79 7.22 -17.04
C ILE A 276 -23.17 6.93 -17.63
N ASN A 277 -23.33 7.20 -18.92
CA ASN A 277 -24.51 6.74 -19.65
C ASN A 277 -24.48 5.20 -19.76
N LYS A 278 -25.54 4.56 -19.29
CA LYS A 278 -25.65 3.09 -19.33
C LYS A 278 -25.54 2.51 -20.75
N ASP A 279 -25.91 3.28 -21.76
CA ASP A 279 -25.88 2.83 -23.16
C ASP A 279 -24.44 2.66 -23.70
N ILE A 280 -23.46 3.33 -23.10
CA ILE A 280 -22.05 3.17 -23.49
C ILE A 280 -21.28 2.19 -22.59
N MET A 281 -21.81 1.85 -21.42
CA MET A 281 -21.19 0.87 -20.52
C MET A 281 -21.50 -0.54 -20.98
N VAL A 282 -20.47 -1.34 -21.22
CA VAL A 282 -20.58 -2.71 -21.75
C VAL A 282 -19.89 -3.68 -20.80
N ASP A 283 -20.53 -4.82 -20.57
CA ASP A 283 -19.90 -5.91 -19.82
C ASP A 283 -18.74 -6.51 -20.60
N VAL A 284 -17.71 -6.93 -19.90
CA VAL A 284 -16.53 -7.56 -20.50
C VAL A 284 -16.88 -8.82 -21.30
N ASP A 285 -17.98 -9.53 -20.96
CA ASP A 285 -18.45 -10.70 -21.67
C ASP A 285 -19.08 -10.37 -23.04
N ASP A 286 -19.46 -9.13 -23.24
CA ASP A 286 -20.10 -8.63 -24.46
C ASP A 286 -19.13 -7.90 -25.41
N ILE A 287 -17.83 -7.83 -25.07
CA ILE A 287 -16.82 -7.06 -25.81
C ILE A 287 -16.75 -7.45 -27.30
N ASN A 288 -16.93 -8.72 -27.61
CA ASN A 288 -16.86 -9.26 -28.98
C ASN A 288 -18.05 -8.87 -29.87
N LYS A 289 -19.06 -8.17 -29.32
CA LYS A 289 -20.20 -7.66 -30.10
C LYS A 289 -19.90 -6.34 -30.80
N TYR A 290 -18.76 -5.72 -30.50
CA TYR A 290 -18.37 -4.39 -30.97
C TYR A 290 -17.08 -4.45 -31.78
N ALA A 291 -16.96 -3.57 -32.77
CA ALA A 291 -15.71 -3.42 -33.52
C ALA A 291 -14.61 -2.76 -32.65
N ASP A 292 -13.34 -3.04 -32.94
CA ASP A 292 -12.21 -2.54 -32.16
C ASP A 292 -12.25 -1.00 -31.96
N LYS A 293 -12.56 -0.25 -33.01
CA LYS A 293 -12.67 1.21 -32.98
C LYS A 293 -13.81 1.73 -32.09
N GLU A 294 -14.77 0.89 -31.75
CA GLU A 294 -15.89 1.27 -30.90
C GLU A 294 -15.60 1.01 -29.41
N LEU A 295 -14.43 0.47 -29.06
CA LEU A 295 -14.13 0.04 -27.71
C LEU A 295 -13.08 0.93 -27.05
N MET A 296 -13.34 1.24 -25.76
CA MET A 296 -12.39 1.78 -24.81
C MET A 296 -12.43 0.91 -23.53
N ILE A 297 -11.33 0.22 -23.25
CA ILE A 297 -11.19 -0.65 -22.08
C ILE A 297 -10.39 0.10 -21.03
N ILE A 298 -11.00 0.36 -19.88
CA ILE A 298 -10.35 1.01 -18.73
C ILE A 298 -9.98 -0.06 -17.71
N THR A 299 -8.68 -0.19 -17.41
CA THR A 299 -8.16 -1.32 -16.64
C THR A 299 -7.38 -0.89 -15.40
N THR A 300 -7.23 -1.83 -14.47
CA THR A 300 -6.22 -1.78 -13.41
C THR A 300 -4.89 -2.35 -13.89
N GLY A 301 -3.81 -2.20 -13.09
CA GLY A 301 -2.49 -2.78 -13.38
C GLY A 301 -1.49 -1.76 -13.86
N SER A 302 -1.71 -0.49 -13.53
CA SER A 302 -0.77 0.60 -13.84
C SER A 302 0.58 0.44 -13.15
N GLN A 303 0.68 -0.41 -12.12
CA GLN A 303 1.90 -0.71 -11.37
C GLN A 303 2.52 -2.07 -11.75
N GLY A 304 1.97 -2.74 -12.73
CA GLY A 304 2.49 -4.03 -13.23
C GLY A 304 2.28 -5.20 -12.27
N GLU A 305 1.34 -5.08 -11.32
CA GLU A 305 1.02 -6.16 -10.37
C GLU A 305 0.59 -7.42 -11.13
N PRO A 306 1.15 -8.60 -10.81
CA PRO A 306 0.92 -9.82 -11.60
C PRO A 306 -0.55 -10.22 -11.73
N MET A 307 -1.35 -9.98 -10.68
CA MET A 307 -2.77 -10.34 -10.67
C MET A 307 -3.70 -9.25 -11.21
N SER A 308 -3.16 -8.11 -11.65
CA SER A 308 -3.95 -7.02 -12.22
C SER A 308 -4.48 -7.34 -13.62
N ALA A 309 -5.53 -6.62 -14.04
CA ALA A 309 -6.16 -6.88 -15.32
C ALA A 309 -5.17 -6.68 -16.49
N LEU A 310 -4.44 -5.55 -16.54
CA LEU A 310 -3.49 -5.28 -17.63
C LEU A 310 -2.35 -6.29 -17.68
N SER A 311 -1.77 -6.66 -16.54
CA SER A 311 -0.68 -7.65 -16.49
C SER A 311 -1.13 -9.01 -17.02
N ARG A 312 -2.33 -9.46 -16.63
CA ARG A 312 -2.92 -10.70 -17.11
C ARG A 312 -3.29 -10.64 -18.59
N ILE A 313 -3.77 -9.49 -19.09
CA ILE A 313 -4.03 -9.28 -20.53
C ILE A 313 -2.70 -9.36 -21.32
N ALA A 314 -1.65 -8.69 -20.83
CA ALA A 314 -0.32 -8.68 -21.47
C ALA A 314 0.38 -10.06 -21.47
N ASN A 315 -0.07 -11.00 -20.63
CA ASN A 315 0.45 -12.37 -20.52
C ASN A 315 -0.49 -13.44 -21.09
N ASP A 316 -1.57 -13.05 -21.79
CA ASP A 316 -2.63 -13.95 -22.28
C ASP A 316 -3.35 -14.76 -21.19
N GLU A 317 -3.34 -14.27 -19.94
CA GLU A 317 -3.95 -14.93 -18.77
C GLU A 317 -5.36 -14.39 -18.43
N PHE A 318 -5.83 -13.37 -19.15
CA PHE A 318 -7.15 -12.77 -18.94
C PHE A 318 -8.13 -13.31 -19.98
N GLY A 319 -8.72 -14.46 -19.73
CA GLY A 319 -9.47 -15.26 -20.70
C GLY A 319 -10.62 -14.57 -21.47
N LYS A 320 -11.03 -13.36 -21.04
CA LYS A 320 -12.12 -12.59 -21.68
C LYS A 320 -11.62 -11.53 -22.67
N ILE A 321 -10.38 -11.12 -22.58
CA ILE A 321 -9.77 -10.07 -23.44
C ILE A 321 -8.41 -10.56 -23.92
N GLN A 322 -8.23 -10.58 -25.24
CA GLN A 322 -6.96 -10.83 -25.90
C GLN A 322 -6.49 -9.55 -26.60
N LEU A 323 -5.20 -9.33 -26.67
CA LEU A 323 -4.64 -8.20 -27.41
C LEU A 323 -4.68 -8.45 -28.93
N HIS A 324 -5.02 -7.40 -29.67
CA HIS A 324 -4.98 -7.41 -31.12
C HIS A 324 -3.78 -6.57 -31.61
N TYR A 325 -3.28 -6.89 -32.77
CA TYR A 325 -2.29 -6.06 -33.46
C TYR A 325 -2.84 -4.64 -33.65
N ASN A 326 -2.02 -3.63 -33.35
CA ASN A 326 -2.39 -2.20 -33.34
C ASN A 326 -3.37 -1.74 -32.26
N ASP A 327 -3.65 -2.54 -31.22
CA ASP A 327 -4.29 -2.00 -30.01
C ASP A 327 -3.49 -0.81 -29.47
N LEU A 328 -4.17 0.24 -29.06
CA LEU A 328 -3.57 1.38 -28.41
C LEU A 328 -3.66 1.20 -26.88
N VAL A 329 -2.53 1.11 -26.20
CA VAL A 329 -2.47 1.00 -24.74
C VAL A 329 -1.86 2.27 -24.15
N ILE A 330 -2.62 2.99 -23.32
CA ILE A 330 -2.18 4.17 -22.61
C ILE A 330 -2.00 3.81 -21.13
N ILE A 331 -0.77 3.93 -20.62
CA ILE A 331 -0.45 3.74 -19.21
C ILE A 331 -0.48 5.11 -18.54
N SER A 332 -1.62 5.44 -17.94
CA SER A 332 -1.92 6.72 -17.31
C SER A 332 -1.53 6.73 -15.83
N ALA A 333 -0.29 6.33 -15.54
CA ALA A 333 0.32 6.28 -14.22
C ALA A 333 1.84 6.31 -14.32
N SER A 334 2.51 6.75 -13.24
CA SER A 334 3.96 6.57 -13.04
C SER A 334 4.21 5.35 -12.15
N PRO A 335 5.30 4.60 -12.37
CA PRO A 335 5.68 3.55 -11.44
C PRO A 335 5.92 4.11 -10.03
N ILE A 336 5.34 3.46 -9.03
CA ILE A 336 5.71 3.68 -7.63
C ILE A 336 7.13 3.15 -7.44
N PRO A 337 8.00 3.83 -6.67
CA PRO A 337 9.35 3.35 -6.40
C PRO A 337 9.40 1.88 -5.98
N GLY A 338 10.17 1.07 -6.70
CA GLY A 338 10.26 -0.39 -6.53
C GLY A 338 9.43 -1.21 -7.53
N ASN A 339 8.46 -0.62 -8.22
CA ASN A 339 7.62 -1.31 -9.21
C ASN A 339 8.10 -1.15 -10.66
N GLU A 340 9.16 -0.39 -10.89
CA GLU A 340 9.64 -0.03 -12.24
C GLU A 340 9.84 -1.27 -13.12
N ARG A 341 10.48 -2.31 -12.57
CA ARG A 341 10.75 -3.55 -13.31
C ARG A 341 9.45 -4.26 -13.72
N MET A 342 8.45 -4.29 -12.85
CA MET A 342 7.17 -4.92 -13.15
C MET A 342 6.43 -4.16 -14.25
N VAL A 343 6.38 -2.84 -14.17
CA VAL A 343 5.74 -1.99 -15.17
C VAL A 343 6.42 -2.13 -16.53
N TYR A 344 7.76 -2.07 -16.59
CA TYR A 344 8.48 -2.25 -17.86
C TYR A 344 8.35 -3.65 -18.44
N ASN A 345 8.20 -4.69 -17.63
CA ASN A 345 7.90 -6.04 -18.12
C ASN A 345 6.53 -6.10 -18.82
N VAL A 346 5.51 -5.47 -18.23
CA VAL A 346 4.18 -5.36 -18.87
C VAL A 346 4.28 -4.60 -20.17
N ILE A 347 4.96 -3.44 -20.21
CA ILE A 347 5.17 -2.66 -21.43
C ILE A 347 5.84 -3.51 -22.52
N ASN A 348 6.89 -4.25 -22.19
CA ASN A 348 7.58 -5.11 -23.13
C ASN A 348 6.67 -6.21 -23.69
N ASN A 349 5.81 -6.81 -22.85
CA ASN A 349 4.87 -7.84 -23.31
C ASN A 349 3.81 -7.23 -24.25
N LEU A 350 3.29 -6.04 -23.94
CA LEU A 350 2.37 -5.31 -24.83
C LEU A 350 2.98 -5.06 -26.21
N TYR A 351 4.24 -4.62 -26.28
CA TYR A 351 4.96 -4.47 -27.56
C TYR A 351 5.14 -5.80 -28.32
N ARG A 352 5.37 -6.92 -27.62
CA ARG A 352 5.46 -8.25 -28.25
C ARG A 352 4.17 -8.66 -28.95
N HIS A 353 3.00 -8.24 -28.44
CA HIS A 353 1.69 -8.44 -29.06
C HIS A 353 1.43 -7.46 -30.23
N GLY A 354 2.34 -6.53 -30.51
CA GLY A 354 2.18 -5.55 -31.60
C GLY A 354 1.30 -4.35 -31.21
N ALA A 355 1.04 -4.14 -29.91
CA ALA A 355 0.33 -2.96 -29.44
C ALA A 355 1.16 -1.69 -29.56
N LYS A 356 0.48 -0.56 -29.77
CA LYS A 356 1.06 0.79 -29.63
C LYS A 356 0.96 1.17 -28.15
N VAL A 357 2.08 1.40 -27.46
CA VAL A 357 2.08 1.73 -26.03
C VAL A 357 2.53 3.16 -25.81
N ILE A 358 1.72 3.93 -25.07
CA ILE A 358 2.02 5.30 -24.65
C ILE A 358 2.05 5.33 -23.12
N TYR A 359 3.12 5.87 -22.56
CA TYR A 359 3.35 5.98 -21.11
C TYR A 359 4.06 7.31 -20.78
N GLU A 360 4.23 7.63 -19.50
CA GLU A 360 4.68 8.93 -19.00
C GLU A 360 5.92 9.49 -19.71
N SER A 361 6.90 8.65 -20.06
CA SER A 361 8.12 9.09 -20.76
C SER A 361 7.88 9.52 -22.22
N LEU A 362 6.73 9.21 -22.81
CA LEU A 362 6.38 9.50 -24.20
C LEU A 362 5.36 10.63 -24.35
N ALA A 363 4.49 10.82 -23.36
CA ALA A 363 3.47 11.85 -23.38
C ALA A 363 2.98 12.19 -21.96
N GLU A 364 2.36 13.37 -21.79
CA GLU A 364 1.79 13.84 -20.53
C GLU A 364 0.48 13.10 -20.20
N VAL A 365 0.56 11.78 -20.00
CA VAL A 365 -0.61 10.94 -19.70
C VAL A 365 -0.81 10.67 -18.21
N HIS A 366 0.05 11.23 -17.37
CA HIS A 366 -0.04 11.11 -15.92
C HIS A 366 0.22 12.44 -15.22
N ALA A 367 -0.50 12.69 -14.13
CA ALA A 367 -0.23 13.75 -13.18
C ALA A 367 -0.11 13.15 -11.77
N SER A 368 0.97 13.49 -11.06
CA SER A 368 1.14 13.09 -9.66
C SER A 368 0.06 13.72 -8.78
N GLY A 369 -0.36 12.98 -7.74
CA GLY A 369 -1.22 13.51 -6.68
C GLY A 369 -0.47 14.31 -5.62
N HIS A 370 0.87 14.17 -5.56
CA HIS A 370 1.70 14.73 -4.50
C HIS A 370 2.41 16.01 -4.93
N ALA A 371 2.58 16.91 -3.97
CA ALA A 371 3.21 18.20 -4.14
C ALA A 371 4.68 18.11 -4.54
N CYS A 372 5.06 18.79 -5.61
CA CYS A 372 6.44 19.05 -5.97
C CYS A 372 7.04 20.16 -5.10
N ARG A 373 8.34 20.39 -5.25
CA ARG A 373 9.13 21.28 -4.37
C ARG A 373 8.56 22.69 -4.23
N GLU A 374 8.08 23.31 -5.31
CA GLU A 374 7.55 24.68 -5.25
C GLU A 374 6.19 24.75 -4.56
N GLU A 375 5.38 23.68 -4.67
CA GLU A 375 4.09 23.56 -3.98
C GLU A 375 4.30 23.39 -2.46
N ILE A 376 5.32 22.61 -2.07
CA ILE A 376 5.75 22.47 -0.66
C ILE A 376 6.23 23.81 -0.10
N LYS A 377 7.04 24.57 -0.86
CA LYS A 377 7.46 25.93 -0.46
C LYS A 377 6.27 26.87 -0.26
N LEU A 378 5.27 26.77 -1.14
CA LEU A 378 4.04 27.56 -1.01
C LEU A 378 3.33 27.25 0.31
N MET A 379 3.18 25.98 0.67
CA MET A 379 2.58 25.54 1.93
C MET A 379 3.33 26.12 3.15
N HIS A 380 4.65 25.97 3.18
CA HIS A 380 5.48 26.57 4.24
C HIS A 380 5.36 28.10 4.32
N SER A 381 5.29 28.77 3.17
CA SER A 381 5.20 30.23 3.10
C SER A 381 3.87 30.76 3.61
N LEU A 382 2.77 30.04 3.33
CA LEU A 382 1.43 30.39 3.79
C LEU A 382 1.26 30.15 5.29
N LEU A 383 1.65 28.96 5.77
CA LEU A 383 1.44 28.54 7.15
C LEU A 383 2.45 29.13 8.15
N LYS A 384 3.66 29.43 7.74
CA LYS A 384 4.76 29.98 8.58
C LYS A 384 4.88 29.27 9.94
N PRO A 385 5.01 27.95 9.97
CA PRO A 385 4.90 27.19 11.20
C PRO A 385 6.05 27.47 12.15
N LYS A 386 5.78 27.40 13.47
CA LYS A 386 6.81 27.50 14.50
C LYS A 386 7.69 26.27 14.52
N PHE A 387 7.07 25.07 14.43
CA PHE A 387 7.74 23.77 14.41
C PHE A 387 7.31 22.98 13.19
N PHE A 388 8.20 22.08 12.74
CA PHE A 388 7.97 21.28 11.56
C PHE A 388 8.43 19.83 11.74
N ILE A 389 7.59 18.90 11.29
CA ILE A 389 7.89 17.48 11.17
C ILE A 389 7.56 17.05 9.73
N PRO A 390 8.55 16.67 8.91
CA PRO A 390 8.29 16.07 7.60
C PRO A 390 7.70 14.67 7.77
N GLY A 391 6.67 14.34 7.01
CA GLY A 391 6.02 13.04 7.00
C GLY A 391 5.87 12.47 5.61
N HIS A 392 5.23 11.32 5.48
CA HIS A 392 4.87 10.62 4.25
C HIS A 392 6.03 10.57 3.23
N GLY A 393 7.05 9.76 3.53
CA GLY A 393 8.22 9.61 2.67
C GLY A 393 9.33 8.78 3.30
N GLU A 394 10.18 8.24 2.45
CA GLU A 394 11.42 7.58 2.89
C GLU A 394 12.35 8.59 3.59
N HIS A 395 13.29 8.11 4.39
CA HIS A 395 14.21 8.96 5.15
C HIS A 395 14.93 10.01 4.29
N ARG A 396 15.29 9.68 3.03
CA ARG A 396 15.88 10.64 2.08
C ARG A 396 14.93 11.79 1.73
N HIS A 397 13.63 11.53 1.63
CA HIS A 397 12.62 12.54 1.37
C HIS A 397 12.44 13.46 2.57
N LEU A 398 12.33 12.88 3.78
CA LEU A 398 12.20 13.64 5.03
C LEU A 398 13.41 14.57 5.23
N LYS A 399 14.62 14.06 4.97
CA LYS A 399 15.85 14.85 5.08
C LYS A 399 15.88 16.01 4.09
N LYS A 400 15.54 15.78 2.81
CA LYS A 400 15.49 16.83 1.79
C LYS A 400 14.42 17.87 2.09
N HIS A 401 13.29 17.47 2.66
CA HIS A 401 12.25 18.40 3.08
C HIS A 401 12.71 19.26 4.27
N ALA A 402 13.38 18.68 5.26
CA ALA A 402 14.02 19.42 6.34
C ALA A 402 15.04 20.44 5.81
N ASP A 403 15.90 20.04 4.87
CA ASP A 403 16.90 20.94 4.25
C ASP A 403 16.22 22.07 3.45
N LEU A 404 15.09 21.77 2.77
CA LEU A 404 14.28 22.79 2.11
C LEU A 404 13.74 23.81 3.13
N ALA A 405 13.15 23.37 4.25
CA ALA A 405 12.63 24.25 5.28
C ALA A 405 13.74 25.14 5.89
N ILE A 406 14.93 24.58 6.10
CA ILE A 406 16.12 25.35 6.55
C ILE A 406 16.48 26.42 5.50
N SER A 407 16.50 26.07 4.22
CA SER A 407 16.80 27.01 3.12
C SER A 407 15.78 28.16 3.03
N MET A 408 14.56 27.95 3.52
CA MET A 408 13.50 28.96 3.63
C MET A 408 13.57 29.79 4.92
N GLY A 409 14.59 29.56 5.76
CA GLY A 409 14.85 30.34 6.97
C GLY A 409 14.36 29.72 8.27
N MET A 410 13.82 28.48 8.26
CA MET A 410 13.45 27.80 9.48
C MET A 410 14.71 27.36 10.25
N ARG A 411 14.70 27.55 11.57
CA ARG A 411 15.82 27.13 12.43
C ARG A 411 15.90 25.61 12.50
N PRO A 412 17.10 25.00 12.36
CA PRO A 412 17.25 23.55 12.49
C PRO A 412 16.69 22.96 13.79
N SER A 413 16.75 23.72 14.90
CA SER A 413 16.17 23.33 16.19
C SER A 413 14.64 23.23 16.20
N ASN A 414 13.98 23.77 15.19
CA ASN A 414 12.53 23.77 15.05
C ASN A 414 12.04 22.69 14.06
N ILE A 415 12.94 21.78 13.65
CA ILE A 415 12.65 20.68 12.73
C ILE A 415 13.05 19.37 13.41
N ILE A 416 12.17 18.38 13.40
CA ILE A 416 12.47 17.02 13.86
C ILE A 416 12.14 16.06 12.73
N ILE A 417 13.11 15.23 12.36
CA ILE A 417 12.89 14.04 11.52
C ILE A 417 12.68 12.88 12.48
N THR A 418 11.57 12.17 12.35
CA THR A 418 11.16 11.10 13.26
C THR A 418 11.32 9.74 12.62
N ASP A 419 11.42 8.70 13.45
CA ASP A 419 11.23 7.30 13.08
C ASP A 419 9.90 6.77 13.61
N ILE A 420 9.48 5.61 13.10
CA ILE A 420 8.26 4.91 13.59
C ILE A 420 8.43 4.59 15.08
N GLY A 421 7.43 4.95 15.87
CA GLY A 421 7.42 4.78 17.31
C GLY A 421 7.96 5.96 18.12
N ASP A 422 8.61 6.92 17.49
CA ASP A 422 9.08 8.11 18.18
C ASP A 422 7.90 8.93 18.71
N VAL A 423 8.08 9.47 19.92
CA VAL A 423 7.16 10.40 20.56
C VAL A 423 7.79 11.78 20.58
N VAL A 424 7.15 12.74 19.89
CA VAL A 424 7.58 14.13 19.91
C VAL A 424 6.67 14.93 20.85
N GLU A 425 7.25 15.50 21.90
CA GLU A 425 6.57 16.46 22.76
C GLU A 425 6.58 17.86 22.16
N VAL A 426 5.41 18.46 22.04
CA VAL A 426 5.21 19.79 21.46
C VAL A 426 4.45 20.69 22.43
N SER A 427 4.96 21.88 22.68
CA SER A 427 4.28 22.98 23.37
C SER A 427 4.83 24.32 22.86
N ASP A 428 4.39 25.42 23.46
CA ASP A 428 4.96 26.75 23.16
C ASP A 428 6.48 26.83 23.40
N ARG A 429 7.03 26.00 24.30
CA ARG A 429 8.43 26.03 24.73
C ARG A 429 9.20 24.73 24.54
N THR A 430 8.51 23.65 24.22
CA THR A 430 9.12 22.31 24.11
C THR A 430 8.87 21.77 22.71
N PHE A 431 9.94 21.34 22.06
CA PHE A 431 9.87 20.59 20.80
C PHE A 431 11.05 19.61 20.79
N ARG A 432 10.79 18.36 21.13
CA ARG A 432 11.83 17.34 21.28
C ARG A 432 11.26 15.94 21.16
N CYS A 433 12.05 15.02 20.64
CA CYS A 433 11.80 13.60 20.78
C CYS A 433 12.13 13.15 22.21
N THR A 434 11.25 12.39 22.84
CA THR A 434 11.37 12.04 24.28
C THR A 434 11.54 10.55 24.50
N GLU A 435 10.67 9.73 23.94
CA GLU A 435 10.63 8.29 24.15
C GLU A 435 10.19 7.57 22.87
N ARG A 436 10.15 6.27 22.92
CA ARG A 436 9.57 5.44 21.87
C ARG A 436 8.46 4.58 22.45
N VAL A 437 7.36 4.46 21.70
CA VAL A 437 6.31 3.51 22.00
C VAL A 437 6.49 2.22 21.20
N ARG A 438 5.83 1.16 21.64
CA ARG A 438 5.73 -0.06 20.84
C ARG A 438 5.08 0.26 19.50
N SER A 439 5.76 -0.11 18.44
CA SER A 439 5.38 0.20 17.07
C SER A 439 6.02 -0.79 16.10
N GLY A 440 5.70 -0.68 14.83
CA GLY A 440 6.30 -1.50 13.79
C GLY A 440 5.29 -1.85 12.70
N ALA A 441 5.47 -3.04 12.12
CA ALA A 441 4.63 -3.56 11.06
C ALA A 441 4.01 -4.89 11.48
N LEU A 442 2.71 -5.02 11.28
CA LEU A 442 2.00 -6.29 11.37
C LEU A 442 1.76 -6.82 9.96
N LEU A 443 2.12 -8.07 9.74
CA LEU A 443 1.93 -8.75 8.46
C LEU A 443 0.55 -9.39 8.41
N VAL A 444 -0.18 -9.17 7.33
CA VAL A 444 -1.47 -9.80 7.05
C VAL A 444 -1.25 -10.91 6.04
N ASP A 445 -1.73 -12.10 6.37
CA ASP A 445 -1.65 -13.31 5.54
C ASP A 445 -2.99 -14.04 5.64
N GLY A 446 -3.82 -13.93 4.61
CA GLY A 446 -5.19 -14.43 4.63
C GLY A 446 -6.01 -13.83 5.76
N LEU A 447 -6.42 -14.66 6.72
CA LEU A 447 -7.18 -14.21 7.90
C LEU A 447 -6.29 -13.85 9.10
N GLY A 448 -4.99 -14.21 9.07
CA GLY A 448 -4.05 -13.98 10.15
C GLY A 448 -3.46 -12.57 10.14
N VAL A 449 -3.39 -11.94 11.29
CA VAL A 449 -2.79 -10.60 11.46
C VAL A 449 -1.70 -10.68 12.51
N GLY A 450 -0.44 -10.40 12.11
CA GLY A 450 0.72 -10.44 13.02
C GLY A 450 1.19 -11.83 13.41
N GLU A 451 0.60 -12.91 12.87
CA GLU A 451 0.98 -14.30 13.14
C GLU A 451 2.23 -14.74 12.35
N VAL A 452 2.52 -14.05 11.23
CA VAL A 452 3.68 -14.35 10.39
C VAL A 452 4.93 -13.71 11.00
N GLY A 453 5.70 -14.49 11.72
CA GLY A 453 6.98 -14.05 12.28
C GLY A 453 8.16 -14.21 11.32
N SER A 454 9.32 -13.69 11.73
CA SER A 454 10.58 -13.75 10.96
C SER A 454 11.00 -15.18 10.58
N LEU A 455 10.65 -16.16 11.43
CA LEU A 455 10.93 -17.58 11.15
C LEU A 455 10.12 -18.08 9.94
N VAL A 456 8.82 -17.78 9.90
CA VAL A 456 7.93 -18.20 8.80
C VAL A 456 8.37 -17.55 7.49
N LEU A 457 8.69 -16.25 7.51
CA LEU A 457 9.20 -15.54 6.31
C LEU A 457 10.51 -16.13 5.81
N ARG A 458 11.44 -16.45 6.73
CA ARG A 458 12.70 -17.10 6.38
C ARG A 458 12.47 -18.46 5.74
N ASP A 459 11.56 -19.26 6.29
CA ASP A 459 11.25 -20.58 5.77
C ASP A 459 10.58 -20.48 4.39
N ARG A 460 9.63 -19.56 4.19
CA ARG A 460 9.02 -19.30 2.87
C ARG A 460 10.04 -18.84 1.84
N LYS A 461 10.95 -17.96 2.22
CA LYS A 461 12.04 -17.49 1.35
C LYS A 461 12.97 -18.63 0.98
N HIS A 462 13.34 -19.47 1.96
CA HIS A 462 14.18 -20.65 1.71
C HIS A 462 13.49 -21.64 0.76
N LEU A 463 12.20 -21.94 0.99
CA LEU A 463 11.40 -22.78 0.11
C LEU A 463 11.30 -22.22 -1.32
N ALA A 464 11.12 -20.90 -1.46
CA ALA A 464 11.04 -20.26 -2.76
C ALA A 464 12.37 -20.27 -3.54
N GLN A 465 13.49 -20.21 -2.83
CA GLN A 465 14.84 -20.17 -3.45
C GLN A 465 15.41 -21.55 -3.72
N GLU A 466 15.25 -22.49 -2.81
CA GLU A 466 15.97 -23.77 -2.81
C GLU A 466 15.03 -24.99 -2.95
N GLY A 467 13.73 -24.79 -2.76
CA GLY A 467 12.76 -25.89 -2.78
C GLY A 467 12.83 -26.77 -1.52
N SER A 468 12.19 -27.93 -1.59
CA SER A 468 12.15 -28.90 -0.49
C SER A 468 12.39 -30.33 -0.95
N VAL A 469 12.95 -31.14 -0.04
CA VAL A 469 13.09 -32.60 -0.15
C VAL A 469 12.45 -33.22 1.07
N SER A 470 11.41 -34.02 0.88
CA SER A 470 10.67 -34.71 1.91
C SER A 470 11.03 -36.19 1.92
N THR A 471 11.39 -36.70 3.08
CA THR A 471 11.73 -38.11 3.31
C THR A 471 10.74 -38.73 4.29
N ALA A 472 10.08 -39.81 3.87
CA ALA A 472 9.21 -40.62 4.72
C ALA A 472 9.88 -41.97 4.96
N VAL A 473 9.90 -42.40 6.22
CA VAL A 473 10.45 -43.68 6.66
C VAL A 473 9.39 -44.43 7.45
N ALA A 474 9.12 -45.69 7.10
CA ALA A 474 8.23 -46.56 7.85
C ALA A 474 9.06 -47.64 8.60
N ILE A 475 8.83 -47.81 9.90
CA ILE A 475 9.57 -48.70 10.75
C ILE A 475 8.62 -49.54 11.59
N ASP A 476 8.81 -50.88 11.59
CA ASP A 476 8.13 -51.78 12.51
C ASP A 476 8.85 -51.73 13.88
N MET A 477 8.18 -51.18 14.87
CA MET A 477 8.73 -51.01 16.22
C MET A 477 8.95 -52.33 16.97
N LYS A 478 8.27 -53.41 16.58
CA LYS A 478 8.44 -54.74 17.21
C LYS A 478 9.65 -55.45 16.70
N SER A 479 9.85 -55.48 15.40
CA SER A 479 11.00 -56.15 14.78
C SER A 479 12.24 -55.23 14.69
N GLY A 480 12.06 -53.88 14.66
CA GLY A 480 13.08 -52.90 14.32
C GLY A 480 13.39 -52.85 12.84
N GLU A 481 12.53 -53.41 11.99
CA GLU A 481 12.73 -53.49 10.55
C GLU A 481 12.30 -52.20 9.87
N ILE A 482 13.10 -51.73 8.88
CA ILE A 482 12.76 -50.61 8.02
C ILE A 482 11.85 -51.14 6.91
N LEU A 483 10.55 -50.88 7.01
CA LEU A 483 9.55 -51.33 6.04
C LEU A 483 9.64 -50.58 4.71
N GLY A 484 10.09 -49.32 4.74
CA GLY A 484 10.28 -48.55 3.53
C GLY A 484 10.85 -47.16 3.77
N VAL A 485 11.48 -46.65 2.73
CA VAL A 485 11.96 -45.23 2.64
C VAL A 485 11.48 -44.65 1.33
N ASP A 486 10.77 -43.53 1.40
CA ASP A 486 10.38 -42.78 0.22
C ASP A 486 10.88 -41.34 0.30
N ILE A 487 11.28 -40.79 -0.87
CA ILE A 487 11.79 -39.41 -0.96
C ILE A 487 11.16 -38.73 -2.16
N THR A 488 10.64 -37.53 -1.92
CA THR A 488 10.08 -36.66 -2.95
C THR A 488 10.65 -35.27 -2.86
N SER A 489 10.65 -34.51 -3.97
CA SER A 489 11.09 -33.12 -3.96
C SER A 489 10.04 -32.21 -4.59
N ARG A 490 10.04 -30.93 -4.18
CA ARG A 490 9.24 -29.85 -4.79
C ARG A 490 10.07 -28.59 -4.92
N GLY A 491 10.07 -27.98 -6.13
CA GLY A 491 10.79 -26.74 -6.38
C GLY A 491 12.30 -26.81 -6.26
N PHE A 492 12.89 -28.02 -6.14
CA PHE A 492 14.33 -28.19 -5.92
C PHE A 492 15.11 -28.30 -7.24
N ALA A 493 14.80 -29.25 -8.09
CA ALA A 493 15.37 -29.41 -9.42
C ALA A 493 14.43 -30.22 -10.31
N TYR A 494 14.49 -29.99 -11.61
CA TYR A 494 13.75 -30.76 -12.61
C TYR A 494 14.68 -31.15 -13.74
N THR A 495 15.49 -32.19 -13.51
CA THR A 495 16.39 -32.77 -14.52
C THR A 495 16.24 -34.30 -14.48
N GLN A 496 16.64 -35.00 -15.56
CA GLN A 496 16.64 -36.47 -15.60
C GLN A 496 17.51 -37.06 -14.47
N ASP A 497 18.54 -36.32 -14.02
CA ASP A 497 19.42 -36.74 -12.93
C ASP A 497 18.80 -36.59 -11.53
N THR A 498 17.62 -35.96 -11.39
CA THR A 498 16.98 -35.74 -10.07
C THR A 498 16.53 -37.03 -9.44
N ASP A 499 15.96 -37.94 -10.24
CA ASP A 499 15.49 -39.25 -9.74
C ASP A 499 16.66 -40.11 -9.25
N GLU A 500 17.81 -40.08 -9.97
CA GLU A 500 19.02 -40.77 -9.54
C GLU A 500 19.58 -40.19 -8.22
N LEU A 501 19.61 -38.86 -8.10
CA LEU A 501 20.01 -38.17 -6.87
C LEU A 501 19.10 -38.54 -5.69
N LEU A 502 17.78 -38.55 -5.89
CA LEU A 502 16.83 -38.92 -4.84
C LEU A 502 16.98 -40.39 -4.44
N ASN A 503 17.23 -41.30 -5.41
CA ASN A 503 17.51 -42.69 -5.10
C ASN A 503 18.80 -42.88 -4.31
N GLN A 504 19.86 -42.11 -4.62
CA GLN A 504 21.08 -42.09 -3.81
C GLN A 504 20.81 -41.56 -2.37
N CYS A 505 19.93 -40.57 -2.23
CA CYS A 505 19.47 -40.10 -0.92
C CYS A 505 18.69 -41.18 -0.15
N LYS A 506 17.83 -41.99 -0.84
CA LYS A 506 17.12 -43.12 -0.20
C LYS A 506 18.09 -44.10 0.41
N GLU A 507 19.12 -44.52 -0.33
CA GLU A 507 20.13 -45.44 0.16
C GLU A 507 20.95 -44.83 1.33
N LEU A 508 21.28 -43.54 1.24
CA LEU A 508 21.94 -42.82 2.33
C LEU A 508 21.10 -42.85 3.62
N VAL A 509 19.79 -42.60 3.53
CA VAL A 509 18.86 -42.63 4.67
C VAL A 509 18.77 -44.04 5.27
N LYS A 510 18.68 -45.09 4.43
CA LYS A 510 18.70 -46.48 4.89
C LYS A 510 20.00 -46.80 5.66
N ASN A 511 21.15 -46.40 5.14
CA ASN A 511 22.44 -46.62 5.78
C ASN A 511 22.55 -45.91 7.14
N VAL A 512 22.05 -44.70 7.28
CA VAL A 512 21.98 -43.97 8.57
C VAL A 512 21.11 -44.72 9.57
N LEU A 513 19.97 -45.25 9.12
CA LEU A 513 19.04 -45.98 9.98
C LEU A 513 19.58 -47.34 10.38
N LEU A 514 20.26 -48.09 9.50
CA LEU A 514 20.91 -49.38 9.82
C LEU A 514 22.03 -49.23 10.87
N GLY A 515 22.66 -48.05 10.95
CA GLY A 515 23.64 -47.72 11.99
C GLY A 515 23.03 -47.24 13.31
N THR A 516 21.70 -47.19 13.42
CA THR A 516 20.97 -46.74 14.62
C THR A 516 20.32 -47.92 15.32
N ASP A 517 20.45 -48.01 16.66
CA ASP A 517 19.71 -49.03 17.45
C ASP A 517 18.24 -48.60 17.57
N ILE A 518 17.42 -49.05 16.60
CA ILE A 518 16.02 -48.68 16.48
C ILE A 518 15.19 -49.10 17.69
N LYS A 519 15.52 -50.28 18.28
CA LYS A 519 14.75 -50.84 19.44
C LYS A 519 15.00 -50.10 20.74
N ALA A 520 16.15 -49.46 20.88
CA ALA A 520 16.49 -48.66 22.05
C ALA A 520 16.15 -47.19 21.91
N GLN A 521 15.53 -46.79 20.78
CA GLN A 521 15.30 -45.39 20.47
C GLN A 521 13.97 -44.88 21.07
N GLU A 522 14.06 -44.07 22.13
CA GLU A 522 12.90 -43.38 22.73
C GLU A 522 12.63 -42.02 22.12
N ASP A 523 13.65 -41.33 21.55
CA ASP A 523 13.53 -40.00 20.92
C ASP A 523 14.08 -40.00 19.51
N TRP A 524 13.18 -39.87 18.55
CA TRP A 524 13.50 -39.80 17.13
C TRP A 524 14.12 -38.45 16.68
N ASN A 525 14.16 -37.44 17.54
CA ASN A 525 14.67 -36.12 17.14
C ASN A 525 16.15 -36.17 16.76
N ALA A 526 16.97 -36.89 17.49
CA ALA A 526 18.39 -37.07 17.18
C ALA A 526 18.59 -37.79 15.86
N VAL A 527 17.81 -38.84 15.59
CA VAL A 527 17.87 -39.60 14.31
C VAL A 527 17.42 -38.72 13.16
N LYS A 528 16.30 -38.00 13.30
CA LYS A 528 15.81 -37.04 12.28
C LYS A 528 16.85 -35.97 11.98
N GLN A 529 17.54 -35.43 12.99
CA GLN A 529 18.61 -34.45 12.81
C GLN A 529 19.82 -35.02 12.06
N ASN A 530 20.21 -36.26 12.39
CA ASN A 530 21.30 -36.92 11.71
C ASN A 530 20.98 -37.17 10.22
N ILE A 531 19.81 -37.74 9.94
CA ILE A 531 19.34 -37.95 8.57
C ILE A 531 19.32 -36.60 7.81
N ARG A 532 18.74 -35.56 8.42
CA ARG A 532 18.69 -34.22 7.83
C ARG A 532 20.07 -33.70 7.49
N LYS A 533 21.04 -33.84 8.39
CA LYS A 533 22.42 -33.39 8.20
C LYS A 533 23.08 -34.10 7.04
N GLU A 534 22.98 -35.44 7.03
CA GLU A 534 23.65 -36.28 6.01
C GLU A 534 23.04 -36.06 4.62
N VAL A 535 21.71 -36.02 4.50
CA VAL A 535 21.00 -35.73 3.24
C VAL A 535 21.33 -34.33 2.75
N LYS A 536 21.32 -33.31 3.63
CA LYS A 536 21.68 -31.94 3.28
C LYS A 536 23.12 -31.85 2.76
N ASN A 537 24.08 -32.45 3.44
CA ASN A 537 25.47 -32.47 3.06
C ASN A 537 25.70 -33.18 1.73
N PHE A 538 25.01 -34.29 1.52
CA PHE A 538 25.08 -35.05 0.27
C PHE A 538 24.55 -34.24 -0.91
N ILE A 539 23.35 -33.67 -0.80
CA ILE A 539 22.72 -32.84 -1.83
C ILE A 539 23.63 -31.63 -2.14
N PHE A 540 24.11 -30.94 -1.11
CA PHE A 540 24.97 -29.77 -1.29
C PHE A 540 26.28 -30.11 -2.01
N ARG A 541 26.92 -31.25 -1.71
CA ARG A 541 28.13 -31.69 -2.41
C ARG A 541 27.87 -31.92 -3.89
N LYS A 542 26.72 -32.51 -4.22
CA LYS A 542 26.35 -32.86 -5.62
C LYS A 542 25.84 -31.68 -6.44
N THR A 543 25.06 -30.79 -5.82
CA THR A 543 24.28 -29.78 -6.56
C THR A 543 24.63 -28.33 -6.21
N LYS A 544 25.39 -28.08 -5.12
CA LYS A 544 25.60 -26.77 -4.52
C LYS A 544 24.30 -26.06 -4.07
N ARG A 545 23.20 -26.81 -3.96
CA ARG A 545 21.90 -26.37 -3.48
C ARG A 545 21.65 -26.88 -2.07
N SER A 546 20.80 -26.17 -1.33
CA SER A 546 20.49 -26.50 0.08
C SER A 546 18.98 -26.48 0.35
N PRO A 547 18.21 -27.41 -0.27
CA PRO A 547 16.76 -27.46 -0.10
C PRO A 547 16.37 -27.66 1.37
N MET A 548 15.13 -27.31 1.71
CA MET A 548 14.55 -27.62 3.01
C MET A 548 14.33 -29.13 3.14
N ILE A 549 15.02 -29.77 4.08
CA ILE A 549 14.90 -31.21 4.32
C ILE A 549 13.85 -31.48 5.40
N ILE A 550 12.81 -32.21 5.03
CA ILE A 550 11.71 -32.61 5.91
C ILE A 550 11.79 -34.12 6.13
N ILE A 551 11.93 -34.56 7.39
CA ILE A 551 12.01 -35.99 7.75
C ILE A 551 10.78 -36.39 8.55
N GLN A 552 10.08 -37.39 8.07
CA GLN A 552 8.95 -38.03 8.72
C GLN A 552 9.30 -39.49 9.03
N ILE A 553 9.11 -39.93 10.27
CA ILE A 553 9.27 -41.31 10.68
C ILE A 553 7.90 -41.79 11.14
N LEU A 554 7.42 -42.87 10.54
CA LEU A 554 6.14 -43.51 10.82
C LEU A 554 6.45 -44.80 11.57
N GLU A 555 5.99 -44.89 12.80
CA GLU A 555 6.05 -46.10 13.64
C GLU A 555 4.83 -46.98 13.33
N VAL A 556 5.08 -48.24 12.94
CA VAL A 556 4.05 -49.20 12.54
C VAL A 556 4.06 -50.40 13.45
#